data_384bb6acdf4adfafc206159b8a17f09a
#
_entry.id   384bb6acdf4adfafc206159b8a17f09a
#
_cell.length_a   1.000
_cell.length_b   1.000
_cell.length_c   1.000
_cell.angle_alpha   90.00
_cell.angle_beta   90.00
_cell.angle_gamma   90.00
#
_symmetry.space_group_name_H-M   'P 1'
#
loop_
_entity.id
_entity.type
_entity.pdbx_description
1 polymer ?
#
loop_
_entity_poly.entity_id
_entity_poly.type
_entity_poly.pdbx_seq_one_letter_code
_entity_poly.pdbx_strand_id
1 'polypeptide(L)'
;MGLELAKTGFSEEEAHREGLSYKVKTVEARSHARYYPDPCIITIKLVYREEDHVILGAQVMGEKEAAWRIDIFACAIDRGMTTEEVGYLDLGYAPMFAGVWDAVQIAANAAK
;
A
#
# COMPACT_ATOMS: atom_id res chain seq x y z
N MET A 1 -14.43 11.83 14.39
CA MET A 1 -13.67 10.66 13.96
C MET A 1 -13.97 10.39 12.48
N GLY A 2 -12.97 10.38 11.66
CA GLY A 2 -13.15 10.25 10.24
C GLY A 2 -12.51 9.00 9.69
N LEU A 3 -12.82 8.72 8.44
CA LEU A 3 -12.17 7.70 7.66
C LEU A 3 -11.12 8.38 6.80
N GLU A 4 -9.86 7.92 6.89
CA GLU A 4 -8.80 8.43 6.03
C GLU A 4 -8.79 7.62 4.75
N LEU A 5 -8.75 8.33 3.62
CA LEU A 5 -8.70 7.71 2.31
C LEU A 5 -7.71 8.47 1.45
N ALA A 6 -6.77 7.78 0.86
CA ALA A 6 -5.78 8.38 -0.02
C ALA A 6 -5.55 7.52 -1.24
N LYS A 7 -5.21 8.15 -2.34
CA LYS A 7 -5.01 7.49 -3.62
C LYS A 7 -3.86 8.15 -4.36
N THR A 8 -3.08 7.35 -5.08
CA THR A 8 -2.06 7.85 -5.99
C THR A 8 -1.97 6.93 -7.20
N GLY A 9 -1.56 7.49 -8.35
CA GLY A 9 -1.45 6.73 -9.58
C GLY A 9 -2.79 6.30 -10.15
N PHE A 10 -2.78 5.19 -10.89
CA PHE A 10 -3.99 4.69 -11.56
C PHE A 10 -4.88 3.92 -10.59
N SER A 11 -6.18 4.18 -10.67
CA SER A 11 -7.15 3.25 -10.10
C SER A 11 -7.28 2.06 -11.05
N GLU A 12 -7.92 0.99 -10.59
CA GLU A 12 -8.18 -0.17 -11.44
C GLU A 12 -8.98 0.24 -12.68
N GLU A 13 -9.98 1.08 -12.49
CA GLU A 13 -10.82 1.57 -13.58
C GLU A 13 -10.01 2.37 -14.60
N GLU A 14 -9.13 3.23 -14.12
CA GLU A 14 -8.28 4.02 -14.99
C GLU A 14 -7.29 3.15 -15.77
N ALA A 15 -6.69 2.16 -15.09
CA ALA A 15 -5.78 1.23 -15.75
C ALA A 15 -6.49 0.44 -16.85
N HIS A 16 -7.71 0.02 -16.57
CA HIS A 16 -8.52 -0.70 -17.55
C HIS A 16 -8.83 0.19 -18.77
N ARG A 17 -9.21 1.45 -18.51
CA ARG A 17 -9.54 2.40 -19.57
C ARG A 17 -8.34 2.71 -20.45
N GLU A 18 -7.14 2.75 -19.87
CA GLU A 18 -5.91 3.01 -20.60
C GLU A 18 -5.36 1.79 -21.34
N GLY A 19 -6.01 0.64 -21.21
CA GLY A 19 -5.60 -0.58 -21.88
C GLY A 19 -4.35 -1.24 -21.28
N LEU A 20 -4.07 -0.97 -20.03
CA LEU A 20 -2.89 -1.52 -19.36
C LEU A 20 -3.15 -2.96 -18.93
N SER A 21 -2.11 -3.81 -19.01
CA SER A 21 -2.17 -5.16 -18.46
C SER A 21 -1.79 -5.09 -16.98
N TYR A 22 -2.75 -5.33 -16.09
CA TYR A 22 -2.55 -5.11 -14.67
C TYR A 22 -3.14 -6.25 -13.84
N LYS A 23 -2.66 -6.31 -12.60
CA LYS A 23 -3.26 -7.13 -11.54
C LYS A 23 -3.61 -6.23 -10.38
N VAL A 24 -4.50 -6.71 -9.53
CA VAL A 24 -4.95 -5.98 -8.34
C VAL A 24 -4.79 -6.86 -7.12
N LYS A 25 -4.31 -6.28 -6.04
CA LYS A 25 -4.24 -6.96 -4.75
C LYS A 25 -4.75 -6.04 -3.66
N THR A 26 -5.70 -6.54 -2.88
CA THR A 26 -6.23 -5.81 -1.73
C THR A 26 -5.90 -6.59 -0.47
N VAL A 27 -5.32 -5.91 0.51
CA VAL A 27 -5.00 -6.53 1.80
C VAL A 27 -5.48 -5.64 2.94
N GLU A 28 -5.71 -6.28 4.08
CA GLU A 28 -5.97 -5.58 5.33
C GLU A 28 -4.84 -5.90 6.28
N ALA A 29 -4.33 -4.89 6.97
CA ALA A 29 -3.22 -5.05 7.90
C ALA A 29 -3.39 -4.11 9.08
N ARG A 30 -2.69 -4.40 10.16
CA ARG A 30 -2.73 -3.54 11.35
C ARG A 30 -1.81 -2.35 11.15
N SER A 31 -2.24 -1.20 11.69
CA SER A 31 -1.46 0.03 11.57
C SER A 31 -0.20 0.02 12.43
N HIS A 32 -0.21 -0.74 13.53
CA HIS A 32 0.93 -0.83 14.44
C HIS A 32 1.02 -2.21 15.07
N ALA A 33 2.04 -2.42 15.90
CA ALA A 33 2.33 -3.74 16.46
C ALA A 33 1.13 -4.30 17.22
N ARG A 34 0.94 -5.61 17.07
CA ARG A 34 -0.24 -6.30 17.61
C ARG A 34 -0.37 -6.16 19.12
N TYR A 35 0.75 -6.10 19.85
CA TYR A 35 0.72 -6.01 21.30
C TYR A 35 0.38 -4.62 21.83
N TYR A 36 0.32 -3.61 20.96
CA TYR A 36 -0.14 -2.29 21.38
C TYR A 36 -1.65 -2.26 21.41
N PRO A 37 -2.23 -1.60 22.41
CA PRO A 37 -3.68 -1.46 22.44
C PRO A 37 -4.17 -0.60 21.28
N ASP A 38 -5.42 -0.76 20.93
CA ASP A 38 -6.09 0.09 19.95
C ASP A 38 -5.49 0.04 18.54
N PRO A 39 -5.21 -1.16 18.01
CA PRO A 39 -4.75 -1.27 16.62
C PRO A 39 -5.89 -0.97 15.66
N CYS A 40 -5.56 -0.28 14.58
CA CYS A 40 -6.52 0.01 13.52
C CYS A 40 -6.20 -0.81 12.29
N ILE A 41 -7.24 -1.24 11.58
CA ILE A 41 -7.07 -1.96 10.33
C ILE A 41 -6.89 -0.94 9.20
N ILE A 42 -5.90 -1.20 8.38
CA ILE A 42 -5.62 -0.40 7.18
C ILE A 42 -5.84 -1.30 5.98
N THR A 43 -6.68 -0.85 5.05
CA THR A 43 -6.91 -1.56 3.80
C THR A 43 -6.08 -0.91 2.70
N ILE A 44 -5.29 -1.70 1.99
CA ILE A 44 -4.45 -1.21 0.91
C ILE A 44 -4.80 -1.99 -0.35
N LYS A 45 -5.09 -1.26 -1.42
CA LYS A 45 -5.33 -1.83 -2.74
C LYS A 45 -4.22 -1.39 -3.67
N LEU A 46 -3.53 -2.35 -4.26
CA LEU A 46 -2.46 -2.10 -5.22
C LEU A 46 -2.90 -2.48 -6.61
N VAL A 47 -2.60 -1.62 -7.58
CA VAL A 47 -2.71 -1.91 -8.99
C VAL A 47 -1.28 -1.97 -9.53
N TYR A 48 -0.89 -3.08 -10.11
CA TYR A 48 0.49 -3.26 -10.55
C TYR A 48 0.51 -3.97 -11.91
N ARG A 49 1.59 -3.70 -12.65
CA ARG A 49 1.71 -4.21 -14.01
C ARG A 49 1.94 -5.73 -13.99
N GLU A 50 1.22 -6.42 -14.84
CA GLU A 50 1.22 -7.89 -14.84
C GLU A 50 2.57 -8.49 -15.17
N GLU A 51 3.30 -7.88 -16.12
CA GLU A 51 4.51 -8.49 -16.65
C GLU A 51 5.74 -8.32 -15.75
N ASP A 52 5.86 -7.23 -15.02
CA ASP A 52 7.05 -6.94 -14.22
C ASP A 52 6.75 -6.47 -12.80
N HIS A 53 5.48 -6.35 -12.45
CA HIS A 53 5.01 -5.94 -11.12
C HIS A 53 5.36 -4.50 -10.76
N VAL A 54 5.65 -3.65 -11.75
CA VAL A 54 5.80 -2.22 -11.47
C VAL A 54 4.48 -1.67 -10.96
N ILE A 55 4.53 -0.93 -9.85
CA ILE A 55 3.33 -0.40 -9.23
C ILE A 55 2.76 0.72 -10.09
N LEU A 56 1.49 0.60 -10.44
CA LEU A 56 0.79 1.57 -11.26
C LEU A 56 -0.07 2.51 -10.43
N GLY A 57 -0.60 2.03 -9.32
CA GLY A 57 -1.45 2.83 -8.46
C GLY A 57 -1.66 2.19 -7.11
N ALA A 58 -2.14 2.98 -6.16
CA ALA A 58 -2.39 2.51 -4.81
C ALA A 58 -3.53 3.30 -4.18
N GLN A 59 -4.30 2.63 -3.34
CA GLN A 59 -5.31 3.26 -2.49
C GLN A 59 -5.11 2.75 -1.07
N VAL A 60 -5.20 3.66 -0.10
CA VAL A 60 -5.04 3.33 1.31
C VAL A 60 -6.24 3.88 2.06
N MET A 61 -6.86 3.05 2.90
CA MET A 61 -8.05 3.43 3.64
C MET A 61 -7.98 2.90 5.05
N GLY A 62 -8.39 3.72 6.02
CA GLY A 62 -8.43 3.33 7.42
C GLY A 62 -8.94 4.47 8.29
N GLU A 63 -9.16 4.19 9.57
CA GLU A 63 -9.67 5.21 10.48
C GLU A 63 -8.58 6.17 10.93
N LYS A 64 -7.36 5.70 11.08
CA LYS A 64 -6.21 6.53 11.42
C LYS A 64 -4.93 5.87 10.97
N GLU A 65 -3.88 6.67 10.83
CA GLU A 65 -2.54 6.21 10.43
C GLU A 65 -2.52 5.55 9.05
N ALA A 66 -3.53 5.86 8.23
CA ALA A 66 -3.66 5.26 6.92
C ALA A 66 -3.13 6.17 5.81
N ALA A 67 -3.62 7.41 5.77
CA ALA A 67 -3.39 8.29 4.63
C ALA A 67 -1.93 8.61 4.37
N TRP A 68 -1.11 8.78 5.42
CA TRP A 68 0.31 9.13 5.23
C TRP A 68 1.07 8.04 4.47
N ARG A 69 0.61 6.80 4.56
CA ARG A 69 1.27 5.69 3.86
C ARG A 69 1.21 5.80 2.35
N ILE A 70 0.29 6.63 1.85
CA ILE A 70 0.19 6.83 0.40
C ILE A 70 1.46 7.46 -0.20
N ASP A 71 2.19 8.24 0.60
CA ASP A 71 3.41 8.89 0.13
C ASP A 71 4.48 7.89 -0.24
N ILE A 72 4.53 6.75 0.45
CA ILE A 72 5.48 5.69 0.12
C ILE A 72 5.18 5.16 -1.28
N PHE A 73 3.90 4.92 -1.57
CA PHE A 73 3.48 4.46 -2.90
C PHE A 73 3.67 5.53 -3.96
N ALA A 74 3.43 6.80 -3.61
CA ALA A 74 3.66 7.89 -4.56
C ALA A 74 5.13 7.94 -4.99
N CYS A 75 6.05 7.81 -4.04
CA CYS A 75 7.47 7.75 -4.34
C CYS A 75 7.82 6.51 -5.17
N ALA A 76 7.23 5.37 -4.82
CA ALA A 76 7.49 4.12 -5.52
C ALA A 76 7.03 4.21 -6.98
N ILE A 77 5.86 4.78 -7.22
CA ILE A 77 5.33 4.94 -8.57
C ILE A 77 6.20 5.89 -9.38
N ASP A 78 6.60 6.99 -8.77
CA ASP A 78 7.44 7.99 -9.42
C ASP A 78 8.77 7.40 -9.89
N ARG A 79 9.31 6.44 -9.13
CA ARG A 79 10.58 5.79 -9.43
C ARG A 79 10.44 4.47 -10.19
N GLY A 80 9.24 4.08 -10.55
CA GLY A 80 9.00 2.85 -11.27
C GLY A 80 9.34 1.59 -10.49
N MET A 81 9.13 1.62 -9.17
CA MET A 81 9.46 0.48 -8.31
C MET A 81 8.46 -0.65 -8.48
N THR A 82 8.95 -1.87 -8.31
CA THR A 82 8.12 -3.08 -8.33
C THR A 82 7.57 -3.36 -6.94
N THR A 83 6.57 -4.25 -6.87
CA THR A 83 6.03 -4.69 -5.58
C THR A 83 7.09 -5.36 -4.73
N GLU A 84 8.01 -6.12 -5.36
CA GLU A 84 9.10 -6.76 -4.65
C GLU A 84 10.03 -5.73 -4.01
N GLU A 85 10.37 -4.68 -4.76
CA GLU A 85 11.26 -3.64 -4.24
C GLU A 85 10.64 -2.91 -3.05
N VAL A 86 9.35 -2.58 -3.13
CA VAL A 86 8.65 -1.94 -2.01
C VAL A 86 8.58 -2.88 -0.81
N GLY A 87 8.38 -4.18 -1.06
CA GLY A 87 8.31 -5.17 0.01
C GLY A 87 9.60 -5.30 0.82
N TYR A 88 10.73 -4.89 0.26
CA TYR A 88 12.04 -4.97 0.93
C TYR A 88 12.55 -3.63 1.43
N LEU A 89 11.75 -2.57 1.38
CA LEU A 89 12.17 -1.27 1.91
C LEU A 89 12.43 -1.35 3.40
N ASP A 90 13.47 -0.64 3.85
CA ASP A 90 13.80 -0.53 5.27
C ASP A 90 13.05 0.68 5.84
N LEU A 91 11.81 0.44 6.25
CA LEU A 91 10.98 1.49 6.83
C LEU A 91 11.19 1.56 8.33
N GLY A 92 11.02 2.75 8.90
CA GLY A 92 11.21 2.94 10.33
C GLY A 92 10.26 2.09 11.17
N TYR A 93 10.81 1.41 12.17
CA TYR A 93 10.03 0.61 13.09
C TYR A 93 9.63 1.44 14.30
N ALA A 94 8.35 1.61 14.52
CA ALA A 94 7.81 2.31 15.68
C ALA A 94 6.55 1.58 16.12
N PRO A 95 6.62 0.75 17.18
CA PRO A 95 5.50 -0.14 17.54
C PRO A 95 4.16 0.57 17.76
N MET A 96 4.18 1.84 18.16
CA MET A 96 2.96 2.64 18.30
C MET A 96 2.33 2.99 16.96
N PHE A 97 3.12 3.08 15.89
CA PHE A 97 2.70 3.58 14.60
C PHE A 97 2.80 2.55 13.49
N ALA A 98 3.68 1.56 13.64
CA ALA A 98 3.86 0.52 12.64
C ALA A 98 4.41 -0.75 13.29
N GLY A 99 4.14 -1.90 12.69
CA GLY A 99 4.74 -3.17 13.10
C GLY A 99 6.11 -3.36 12.48
N VAL A 100 6.73 -4.51 12.73
CA VAL A 100 8.01 -4.86 12.09
C VAL A 100 7.86 -4.83 10.58
N TRP A 101 6.76 -5.39 10.08
CA TRP A 101 6.38 -5.28 8.68
C TRP A 101 5.24 -4.27 8.59
N ASP A 102 5.53 -3.10 8.01
CA ASP A 102 4.50 -2.09 7.80
C ASP A 102 3.41 -2.63 6.85
N ALA A 103 2.20 -2.08 6.99
CA ALA A 103 1.08 -2.45 6.12
C ALA A 103 1.46 -2.32 4.63
N VAL A 104 2.26 -1.31 4.29
CA VAL A 104 2.74 -1.10 2.93
C VAL A 104 3.53 -2.32 2.44
N GLN A 105 4.42 -2.84 3.28
CA GLN A 105 5.25 -4.00 2.92
C GLN A 105 4.43 -5.27 2.85
N ILE A 106 3.45 -5.43 3.75
CA ILE A 106 2.56 -6.58 3.73
C ILE A 106 1.78 -6.61 2.42
N ALA A 107 1.25 -5.46 1.99
CA ALA A 107 0.51 -5.35 0.74
C ALA A 107 1.42 -5.68 -0.46
N ALA A 108 2.62 -5.10 -0.48
CA ALA A 108 3.55 -5.29 -1.59
C ALA A 108 4.00 -6.75 -1.68
N ASN A 109 4.26 -7.40 -0.55
CA ASN A 109 4.70 -8.80 -0.54
C ASN A 109 3.56 -9.76 -0.90
N ALA A 110 2.32 -9.37 -0.71
CA ALA A 110 1.16 -10.18 -1.09
C ALA A 110 0.86 -10.09 -2.58
N ALA A 111 1.32 -9.04 -3.25
CA ALA A 111 1.07 -8.82 -4.68
C ALA A 111 1.99 -9.70 -5.52
N LYS A 112 1.39 -10.66 -6.26
CA LYS A 112 2.14 -11.64 -7.07
C LYS A 112 1.51 -11.86 -8.43
#